data_f0a896c7dc38f2723adefcd0b7b9f88d
#
_entry.id   f0a896c7dc38f2723adefcd0b7b9f88d
#
_cell.length_a   1.000
_cell.length_b   1.000
_cell.length_c   1.000
_cell.angle_alpha   90.00
_cell.angle_beta   90.00
_cell.angle_gamma   90.00
#
_symmetry.space_group_name_H-M   'P 1'
#
loop_
_entity.id
_entity.type
_entity.pdbx_description
1 polymer ?
#
loop_
_entity_poly.entity_id
_entity_poly.type
_entity_poly.pdbx_seq_one_letter_code
_entity_poly.pdbx_strand_id
1 'polypeptide(L)'
;MLVTINVAMLLLLAVFLYMLKRKNVKFSVRVMIALVLGILLGIGLQWTYGVGSQEITSTMPWYNIIGNGYIKLLQMIAMPLIFISILMAFTKMTIGKKFGRIAFFILAMLIGTTAISAIVGIGTTTLFDLEADQIMQGEAELARGEALVERAETMQDVTLPQQIVELFPANPFYDLTGARATSTIAVVMFSVFLGFAYLQVSKREREIAVTIKKGIDAIYALVMGVVRIVLRLTPYGILAIMARTVATSDFGAIYSLGKFVIASYVALIVVFIIHLIILALTGLNPIVYVKKATETLIFAFTSRTSAGTLPLNIQTQTERLGVPEGIANMSGSLGLSIGQNGCAGVYPAMLAVMIAPTVGINPLTPSFLIAVIFIVAISSFGVASVGGGATFAAILVLSALDLPIALAGILISVEPLIDMGRTALNVSGSMTAGVTTARLTGELDTQIYNTPAADKPLVES
;
A
#
# COMPACT_ATOMS: atom_id res chain seq x y z
N MET A 1 19.66 -24.26 22.29
CA MET A 1 20.96 -23.61 22.03
C MET A 1 20.97 -22.90 20.66
N LEU A 2 20.67 -23.55 19.53
CA LEU A 2 20.71 -22.94 18.19
C LEU A 2 19.74 -21.76 18.04
N VAL A 3 18.50 -21.89 18.52
CA VAL A 3 17.51 -20.80 18.52
C VAL A 3 18.03 -19.56 19.26
N THR A 4 18.66 -19.78 20.43
CA THR A 4 19.26 -18.67 21.21
C THR A 4 20.36 -17.95 20.45
N ILE A 5 21.20 -18.68 19.70
CA ILE A 5 22.25 -18.12 18.86
C ILE A 5 21.64 -17.27 17.72
N ASN A 6 20.63 -17.79 17.05
CA ASN A 6 19.97 -17.10 15.95
C ASN A 6 19.28 -15.81 16.43
N VAL A 7 18.62 -15.86 17.59
CA VAL A 7 18.01 -14.67 18.21
C VAL A 7 19.07 -13.66 18.63
N ALA A 8 20.17 -14.12 19.24
CA ALA A 8 21.29 -13.25 19.60
C ALA A 8 21.89 -12.54 18.37
N MET A 9 21.99 -13.23 17.24
CA MET A 9 22.48 -12.64 15.99
C MET A 9 21.56 -11.53 15.47
N LEU A 10 20.23 -11.73 15.51
CA LEU A 10 19.27 -10.67 15.18
C LEU A 10 19.43 -9.45 16.11
N LEU A 11 19.56 -9.69 17.43
CA LEU A 11 19.73 -8.62 18.41
C LEU A 11 21.06 -7.86 18.22
N LEU A 12 22.14 -8.54 17.91
CA LEU A 12 23.43 -7.89 17.59
C LEU A 12 23.33 -6.98 16.36
N LEU A 13 22.64 -7.42 15.31
CA LEU A 13 22.38 -6.57 14.14
C LEU A 13 21.46 -5.40 14.48
N ALA A 14 20.49 -5.58 15.35
CA ALA A 14 19.65 -4.50 15.85
C ALA A 14 20.49 -3.46 16.66
N VAL A 15 21.40 -3.91 17.51
CA VAL A 15 22.34 -3.03 18.21
C VAL A 15 23.25 -2.29 17.22
N PHE A 16 23.73 -2.95 16.17
CA PHE A 16 24.50 -2.29 15.12
C PHE A 16 23.71 -1.18 14.44
N LEU A 17 22.43 -1.40 14.09
CA LEU A 17 21.55 -0.37 13.53
C LEU A 17 21.31 0.79 14.51
N TYR A 18 21.25 0.49 15.82
CA TYR A 18 21.18 1.53 16.85
C TYR A 18 22.47 2.36 16.92
N MET A 19 23.63 1.74 16.78
CA MET A 19 24.91 2.49 16.71
C MET A 19 25.00 3.40 15.49
N LEU A 20 24.48 2.96 14.32
CA LEU A 20 24.38 3.81 13.13
C LEU A 20 23.45 5.02 13.38
N LYS A 21 22.37 4.84 14.15
CA LYS A 21 21.52 5.95 14.59
C LYS A 21 22.33 6.96 15.42
N ARG A 22 23.12 6.50 16.37
CA ARG A 22 23.98 7.37 17.19
C ARG A 22 25.04 8.13 16.38
N LYS A 23 25.46 7.58 15.22
CA LYS A 23 26.37 8.22 14.27
C LYS A 23 25.65 9.13 13.27
N ASN A 24 24.37 9.49 13.51
CA ASN A 24 23.56 10.36 12.66
C ASN A 24 23.46 9.90 11.19
N VAL A 25 23.49 8.58 10.93
CA VAL A 25 23.22 8.04 9.59
C VAL A 25 21.78 8.29 9.22
N LYS A 26 21.54 8.82 8.01
CA LYS A 26 20.19 9.15 7.49
C LYS A 26 19.22 7.97 7.65
N PHE A 27 17.95 8.26 7.98
CA PHE A 27 16.92 7.24 8.22
C PHE A 27 16.78 6.25 7.06
N SER A 28 16.64 6.75 5.81
CA SER A 28 16.52 5.92 4.62
C SER A 28 17.72 4.97 4.42
N VAL A 29 18.92 5.45 4.69
CA VAL A 29 20.13 4.62 4.61
C VAL A 29 20.11 3.51 5.65
N ARG A 30 19.67 3.79 6.89
CA ARG A 30 19.53 2.77 7.94
C ARG A 30 18.48 1.72 7.58
N VAL A 31 17.39 2.13 6.94
CA VAL A 31 16.34 1.21 6.45
C VAL A 31 16.88 0.31 5.35
N MET A 32 17.68 0.85 4.40
CA MET A 32 18.32 0.05 3.36
C MET A 32 19.37 -0.90 3.92
N ILE A 33 20.17 -0.47 4.88
CA ILE A 33 21.14 -1.35 5.58
C ILE A 33 20.38 -2.47 6.31
N ALA A 34 19.28 -2.16 7.00
CA ALA A 34 18.46 -3.15 7.68
C ALA A 34 17.86 -4.19 6.71
N LEU A 35 17.40 -3.73 5.52
CA LEU A 35 16.92 -4.60 4.45
C LEU A 35 18.02 -5.58 4.02
N VAL A 36 19.21 -5.07 3.68
CA VAL A 36 20.34 -5.91 3.21
C VAL A 36 20.77 -6.89 4.30
N LEU A 37 20.94 -6.41 5.55
CA LEU A 37 21.32 -7.27 6.67
C LEU A 37 20.25 -8.35 6.96
N GLY A 38 18.97 -8.01 6.83
CA GLY A 38 17.88 -8.97 6.97
C GLY A 38 17.93 -10.05 5.89
N ILE A 39 18.16 -9.68 4.64
CA ILE A 39 18.32 -10.63 3.52
C ILE A 39 19.52 -11.54 3.78
N LEU A 40 20.67 -10.98 4.11
CA LEU A 40 21.89 -11.76 4.38
C LEU A 40 21.72 -12.72 5.55
N LEU A 41 21.08 -12.27 6.63
CA LEU A 41 20.77 -13.12 7.77
C LEU A 41 19.81 -14.27 7.39
N GLY A 42 18.76 -13.97 6.61
CA GLY A 42 17.83 -14.98 6.11
C GLY A 42 18.49 -16.04 5.23
N ILE A 43 19.34 -15.61 4.28
CA ILE A 43 20.14 -16.52 3.44
C ILE A 43 21.09 -17.38 4.31
N GLY A 44 21.78 -16.76 5.28
CA GLY A 44 22.68 -17.47 6.18
C GLY A 44 21.96 -18.56 6.99
N LEU A 45 20.75 -18.28 7.49
CA LEU A 45 19.93 -19.28 8.19
C LEU A 45 19.50 -20.42 7.27
N GLN A 46 19.06 -20.11 6.05
CA GLN A 46 18.72 -21.15 5.07
C GLN A 46 19.90 -22.03 4.70
N TRP A 47 21.05 -21.41 4.45
CA TRP A 47 22.24 -22.14 4.05
C TRP A 47 22.76 -23.05 5.16
N THR A 48 22.57 -22.64 6.42
CA THR A 48 23.04 -23.40 7.59
C THR A 48 22.10 -24.55 7.95
N TYR A 49 20.78 -24.35 7.85
CA TYR A 49 19.79 -25.29 8.39
C TYR A 49 18.90 -25.93 7.31
N GLY A 50 18.79 -25.34 6.14
CA GLY A 50 17.85 -25.73 5.10
C GLY A 50 16.42 -25.15 5.31
N VAL A 51 15.69 -25.01 4.20
CA VAL A 51 14.29 -24.55 4.21
C VAL A 51 13.42 -25.53 4.98
N GLY A 52 12.51 -25.03 5.81
CA GLY A 52 11.55 -25.86 6.56
C GLY A 52 12.16 -26.65 7.74
N SER A 53 13.45 -26.45 8.05
CA SER A 53 14.11 -27.11 9.18
C SER A 53 13.44 -26.73 10.51
N GLN A 54 13.55 -27.64 11.49
CA GLN A 54 13.01 -27.41 12.83
C GLN A 54 13.68 -26.20 13.52
N GLU A 55 14.93 -25.94 13.22
CA GLU A 55 15.72 -24.81 13.72
C GLU A 55 15.13 -23.48 13.22
N ILE A 56 14.84 -23.38 11.91
CA ILE A 56 14.20 -22.21 11.34
C ILE A 56 12.78 -22.05 11.92
N THR A 57 11.97 -23.10 11.88
CA THR A 57 10.59 -23.08 12.39
C THR A 57 10.52 -22.65 13.85
N SER A 58 11.44 -23.10 14.70
CA SER A 58 11.52 -22.72 16.12
C SER A 58 12.10 -21.31 16.33
N THR A 59 12.90 -20.78 15.39
CA THR A 59 13.50 -19.44 15.48
C THR A 59 12.50 -18.35 15.05
N MET A 60 11.66 -18.62 14.05
CA MET A 60 10.77 -17.62 13.45
C MET A 60 9.76 -16.98 14.40
N PRO A 61 9.16 -17.68 15.40
CA PRO A 61 8.30 -17.03 16.40
C PRO A 61 8.99 -15.88 17.14
N TRP A 62 10.27 -16.00 17.43
CA TRP A 62 11.07 -14.96 18.09
C TRP A 62 11.35 -13.76 17.18
N TYR A 63 11.64 -14.00 15.90
CA TYR A 63 11.78 -12.93 14.90
C TYR A 63 10.45 -12.20 14.70
N ASN A 64 9.33 -12.92 14.79
CA ASN A 64 7.98 -12.37 14.67
C ASN A 64 7.63 -11.41 15.80
N ILE A 65 8.21 -11.55 17.00
CA ILE A 65 7.99 -10.57 18.07
C ILE A 65 8.39 -9.16 17.58
N ILE A 66 9.54 -9.04 16.90
CA ILE A 66 10.02 -7.75 16.38
C ILE A 66 9.31 -7.42 15.06
N GLY A 67 9.28 -8.34 14.10
CA GLY A 67 8.74 -8.09 12.76
C GLY A 67 7.24 -7.89 12.74
N ASN A 68 6.46 -8.87 13.21
CA ASN A 68 5.00 -8.76 13.27
C ASN A 68 4.55 -7.76 14.34
N GLY A 69 5.32 -7.63 15.44
CA GLY A 69 5.08 -6.58 16.44
C GLY A 69 5.14 -5.19 15.82
N TYR A 70 6.17 -4.94 15.00
CA TYR A 70 6.28 -3.67 14.26
C TYR A 70 5.12 -3.47 13.27
N ILE A 71 4.72 -4.51 12.52
CA ILE A 71 3.55 -4.43 11.63
C ILE A 71 2.28 -4.09 12.41
N LYS A 72 2.04 -4.73 13.56
CA LYS A 72 0.89 -4.44 14.42
C LYS A 72 0.88 -2.99 14.92
N LEU A 73 2.06 -2.44 15.28
CA LEU A 73 2.16 -1.04 15.66
C LEU A 73 1.83 -0.09 14.50
N LEU A 74 2.22 -0.41 13.26
CA LEU A 74 1.82 0.34 12.08
C LEU A 74 0.31 0.25 11.82
N GLN A 75 -0.28 -0.94 11.98
CA GLN A 75 -1.73 -1.15 11.84
C GLN A 75 -2.53 -0.38 12.89
N MET A 76 -2.04 -0.35 14.13
CA MET A 76 -2.67 0.36 15.25
C MET A 76 -2.89 1.85 14.95
N ILE A 77 -1.95 2.49 14.25
CA ILE A 77 -2.05 3.92 13.93
C ILE A 77 -2.84 4.21 12.65
N ALA A 78 -3.08 3.21 11.80
CA ALA A 78 -3.67 3.40 10.49
C ALA A 78 -5.08 4.01 10.57
N MET A 79 -6.01 3.39 11.29
CA MET A 79 -7.40 3.84 11.37
C MET A 79 -7.55 5.20 12.06
N PRO A 80 -6.94 5.46 13.23
CA PRO A 80 -6.94 6.80 13.84
C PRO A 80 -6.37 7.88 12.93
N LEU A 81 -5.30 7.56 12.19
CA LEU A 81 -4.66 8.51 11.29
C LEU A 81 -5.56 8.84 10.08
N ILE A 82 -6.16 7.83 9.43
CA ILE A 82 -7.11 8.04 8.33
C ILE A 82 -8.26 8.93 8.79
N PHE A 83 -8.88 8.58 9.92
CA PHE A 83 -10.00 9.32 10.49
C PHE A 83 -9.66 10.80 10.70
N ILE A 84 -8.58 11.07 11.46
CA ILE A 84 -8.22 12.45 11.81
C ILE A 84 -7.67 13.23 10.62
N SER A 85 -6.97 12.58 9.68
CA SER A 85 -6.42 13.23 8.49
C SER A 85 -7.50 13.75 7.56
N ILE A 86 -8.59 12.98 7.40
CA ILE A 86 -9.73 13.42 6.59
C ILE A 86 -10.46 14.57 7.27
N LEU A 87 -10.72 14.50 8.58
CA LEU A 87 -11.30 15.62 9.32
C LEU A 87 -10.43 16.87 9.22
N MET A 88 -9.11 16.72 9.33
CA MET A 88 -8.15 17.81 9.16
C MET A 88 -8.27 18.44 7.76
N ALA A 89 -8.42 17.62 6.71
CA ALA A 89 -8.60 18.11 5.35
C ALA A 89 -9.79 19.08 5.27
N PHE A 90 -10.94 18.73 5.87
CA PHE A 90 -12.12 19.61 5.89
C PHE A 90 -11.92 20.90 6.71
N THR A 91 -11.15 20.84 7.81
CA THR A 91 -10.90 22.04 8.64
C THR A 91 -9.90 23.01 8.02
N LYS A 92 -9.00 22.53 7.16
CA LYS A 92 -7.97 23.36 6.48
C LYS A 92 -8.38 23.83 5.09
N MET A 93 -9.36 23.18 4.48
CA MET A 93 -9.88 23.65 3.20
C MET A 93 -10.80 24.84 3.40
N THR A 94 -10.49 25.94 2.73
CA THR A 94 -11.41 27.09 2.65
C THR A 94 -12.68 26.61 1.92
N ILE A 95 -13.82 26.68 2.62
CA ILE A 95 -15.12 26.23 2.09
C ILE A 95 -15.46 27.08 0.88
N GLY A 96 -15.29 26.54 -0.29
CA GLY A 96 -15.62 27.17 -1.54
C GLY A 96 -16.03 26.15 -2.59
N LYS A 97 -16.45 26.63 -3.74
CA LYS A 97 -16.79 25.85 -4.95
C LYS A 97 -15.69 24.84 -5.40
N LYS A 98 -14.49 24.90 -4.78
CA LYS A 98 -13.33 24.08 -5.15
C LYS A 98 -13.32 22.67 -4.52
N PHE A 99 -13.98 22.43 -3.37
CA PHE A 99 -13.92 21.12 -2.67
C PHE A 99 -14.36 19.96 -3.56
N GLY A 100 -15.56 20.08 -4.17
CA GLY A 100 -16.06 19.04 -5.07
C GLY A 100 -15.11 18.80 -6.27
N ARG A 101 -14.50 19.87 -6.78
CA ARG A 101 -13.54 19.79 -7.88
C ARG A 101 -12.27 19.07 -7.46
N ILE A 102 -11.73 19.35 -6.26
CA ILE A 102 -10.55 18.68 -5.70
C ILE A 102 -10.84 17.19 -5.49
N ALA A 103 -11.97 16.87 -4.83
CA ALA A 103 -12.38 15.48 -4.59
C ALA A 103 -12.56 14.72 -5.92
N PHE A 104 -13.19 15.35 -6.92
CA PHE A 104 -13.35 14.77 -8.25
C PHE A 104 -12.00 14.47 -8.91
N PHE A 105 -11.05 15.42 -8.92
CA PHE A 105 -9.74 15.19 -9.52
C PHE A 105 -8.94 14.09 -8.80
N ILE A 106 -8.96 14.05 -7.45
CA ILE A 106 -8.29 12.99 -6.69
C ILE A 106 -8.88 11.62 -7.07
N LEU A 107 -10.21 11.48 -7.03
CA LEU A 107 -10.87 10.22 -7.36
C LEU A 107 -10.66 9.82 -8.82
N ALA A 108 -10.79 10.77 -9.75
CA ALA A 108 -10.55 10.53 -11.17
C ALA A 108 -9.11 10.07 -11.43
N MET A 109 -8.13 10.66 -10.74
CA MET A 109 -6.73 10.25 -10.85
C MET A 109 -6.51 8.85 -10.26
N LEU A 110 -7.03 8.56 -9.07
CA LEU A 110 -6.86 7.26 -8.41
C LEU A 110 -7.50 6.14 -9.24
N ILE A 111 -8.74 6.31 -9.68
CA ILE A 111 -9.48 5.30 -10.46
C ILE A 111 -8.90 5.19 -11.88
N GLY A 112 -8.61 6.32 -12.50
CA GLY A 112 -8.07 6.36 -13.86
C GLY A 112 -6.69 5.70 -13.94
N THR A 113 -5.80 5.99 -13.01
CA THR A 113 -4.48 5.32 -12.97
C THR A 113 -4.58 3.83 -12.66
N THR A 114 -5.60 3.40 -11.90
CA THR A 114 -5.84 1.97 -11.65
C THR A 114 -6.36 1.25 -12.88
N ALA A 115 -7.26 1.87 -13.65
CA ALA A 115 -7.69 1.33 -14.94
C ALA A 115 -6.52 1.20 -15.94
N ILE A 116 -5.65 2.22 -15.99
CA ILE A 116 -4.42 2.18 -16.80
C ILE A 116 -3.49 1.07 -16.29
N SER A 117 -3.38 0.89 -14.97
CA SER A 117 -2.56 -0.18 -14.36
C SER A 117 -3.08 -1.57 -14.74
N ALA A 118 -4.39 -1.74 -14.87
CA ALA A 118 -4.97 -2.98 -15.37
C ALA A 118 -4.56 -3.25 -16.83
N ILE A 119 -4.62 -2.22 -17.70
CA ILE A 119 -4.18 -2.34 -19.10
C ILE A 119 -2.71 -2.75 -19.17
N VAL A 120 -1.85 -2.15 -18.34
CA VAL A 120 -0.43 -2.52 -18.28
C VAL A 120 -0.26 -3.95 -17.77
N GLY A 121 -1.01 -4.36 -16.74
CA GLY A 121 -1.00 -5.74 -16.22
C GLY A 121 -1.40 -6.75 -17.29
N ILE A 122 -2.46 -6.49 -18.04
CA ILE A 122 -2.89 -7.29 -19.20
C ILE A 122 -1.76 -7.38 -20.23
N GLY A 123 -1.23 -6.24 -20.64
CA GLY A 123 -0.18 -6.18 -21.66
C GLY A 123 1.10 -6.92 -21.27
N THR A 124 1.54 -6.80 -20.02
CA THR A 124 2.74 -7.51 -19.55
C THR A 124 2.51 -9.02 -19.41
N THR A 125 1.33 -9.46 -18.94
CA THR A 125 0.99 -10.89 -18.89
C THR A 125 1.05 -11.50 -20.27
N THR A 126 0.46 -10.84 -21.26
CA THR A 126 0.47 -11.28 -22.65
C THR A 126 1.88 -11.24 -23.25
N LEU A 127 2.64 -10.16 -23.02
CA LEU A 127 4.01 -10.02 -23.56
C LEU A 127 4.96 -11.10 -23.03
N PHE A 128 4.79 -11.48 -21.77
CA PHE A 128 5.59 -12.52 -21.15
C PHE A 128 4.99 -13.92 -21.30
N ASP A 129 3.86 -14.07 -22.00
CA ASP A 129 3.20 -15.35 -22.22
C ASP A 129 3.08 -16.16 -20.91
N LEU A 130 2.37 -15.55 -19.94
CA LEU A 130 2.18 -16.13 -18.62
C LEU A 130 0.83 -16.86 -18.57
N GLU A 131 0.88 -18.16 -18.32
CA GLU A 131 -0.29 -19.03 -18.17
C GLU A 131 -0.22 -19.79 -16.85
N ALA A 132 -1.36 -19.92 -16.17
CA ALA A 132 -1.40 -20.52 -14.84
C ALA A 132 -1.19 -22.04 -14.85
N ASP A 133 -1.52 -22.72 -15.95
CA ASP A 133 -1.32 -24.15 -16.14
C ASP A 133 0.15 -24.56 -16.34
N GLN A 134 0.99 -23.62 -16.74
CA GLN A 134 2.43 -23.83 -16.91
C GLN A 134 3.21 -23.76 -15.57
N ILE A 135 2.54 -23.38 -14.49
CA ILE A 135 3.17 -23.20 -13.18
C ILE A 135 2.93 -24.44 -12.32
N MET A 136 4.00 -25.09 -11.88
CA MET A 136 3.93 -26.22 -10.94
C MET A 136 3.43 -25.71 -9.58
N GLN A 137 2.41 -26.37 -9.05
CA GLN A 137 1.86 -26.09 -7.74
C GLN A 137 2.47 -27.03 -6.69
N GLY A 138 3.08 -26.45 -5.65
CA GLY A 138 3.52 -27.17 -4.46
C GLY A 138 2.41 -27.28 -3.40
N GLU A 139 2.71 -27.94 -2.29
CA GLU A 139 1.76 -28.09 -1.17
C GLU A 139 1.33 -26.73 -0.57
N ALA A 140 2.23 -25.75 -0.50
CA ALA A 140 1.93 -24.43 0.03
C ALA A 140 0.98 -23.64 -0.88
N GLU A 141 1.16 -23.78 -2.20
CA GLU A 141 0.31 -23.18 -3.23
C GLU A 141 -1.10 -23.78 -3.20
N LEU A 142 -1.21 -25.10 -3.10
CA LEU A 142 -2.50 -25.81 -3.00
C LEU A 142 -3.25 -25.42 -1.72
N ALA A 143 -2.59 -25.48 -0.55
CA ALA A 143 -3.19 -25.08 0.72
C ALA A 143 -3.64 -23.61 0.72
N ARG A 144 -2.89 -22.73 0.05
CA ARG A 144 -3.30 -21.34 -0.13
C ARG A 144 -4.49 -21.21 -1.06
N GLY A 145 -4.54 -22.00 -2.13
CA GLY A 145 -5.68 -22.06 -3.05
C GLY A 145 -6.97 -22.42 -2.32
N GLU A 146 -6.95 -23.47 -1.49
CA GLU A 146 -8.09 -23.90 -0.67
C GLU A 146 -8.54 -22.79 0.29
N ALA A 147 -7.61 -22.18 1.01
CA ALA A 147 -7.92 -21.06 1.91
C ALA A 147 -8.50 -19.82 1.19
N LEU A 148 -8.15 -19.59 -0.09
CA LEU A 148 -8.74 -18.54 -0.89
C LEU A 148 -10.18 -18.88 -1.31
N VAL A 149 -10.47 -20.13 -1.64
CA VAL A 149 -11.84 -20.59 -1.94
C VAL A 149 -12.73 -20.45 -0.71
N GLU A 150 -12.31 -20.94 0.47
CA GLU A 150 -13.05 -20.79 1.72
C GLU A 150 -13.35 -19.32 2.04
N ARG A 151 -12.36 -18.45 1.84
CA ARG A 151 -12.55 -17.01 2.01
C ARG A 151 -13.52 -16.41 0.99
N ALA A 152 -13.51 -16.89 -0.25
CA ALA A 152 -14.44 -16.44 -1.28
C ALA A 152 -15.87 -16.89 -1.01
N GLU A 153 -16.07 -18.13 -0.50
CA GLU A 153 -17.38 -18.63 -0.10
C GLU A 153 -18.03 -17.75 0.97
N THR A 154 -17.24 -17.27 1.93
CA THR A 154 -17.74 -16.31 2.94
C THR A 154 -18.13 -14.95 2.37
N MET A 155 -17.76 -14.66 1.12
CA MET A 155 -18.04 -13.42 0.40
C MET A 155 -19.08 -13.57 -0.72
N GLN A 156 -19.42 -14.82 -1.13
CA GLN A 156 -20.31 -15.10 -2.27
C GLN A 156 -21.76 -14.63 -2.09
N ASP A 157 -22.21 -14.44 -0.85
CA ASP A 157 -23.58 -13.96 -0.58
C ASP A 157 -23.75 -12.44 -0.78
N VAL A 158 -22.68 -11.72 -1.17
CA VAL A 158 -22.72 -10.25 -1.27
C VAL A 158 -22.81 -9.81 -2.72
N THR A 159 -24.01 -9.46 -3.16
CA THR A 159 -24.25 -8.88 -4.50
C THR A 159 -23.58 -7.51 -4.65
N LEU A 160 -23.30 -7.05 -5.89
CA LEU A 160 -22.74 -5.72 -6.15
C LEU A 160 -23.47 -4.58 -5.42
N PRO A 161 -24.82 -4.52 -5.41
CA PRO A 161 -25.54 -3.53 -4.60
C PRO A 161 -25.24 -3.65 -3.10
N GLN A 162 -25.14 -4.86 -2.58
CA GLN A 162 -24.77 -5.09 -1.18
C GLN A 162 -23.33 -4.65 -0.88
N GLN A 163 -22.38 -4.89 -1.78
CA GLN A 163 -21.02 -4.39 -1.65
C GLN A 163 -20.98 -2.87 -1.53
N ILE A 164 -21.80 -2.16 -2.32
CA ILE A 164 -21.94 -0.70 -2.22
C ILE A 164 -22.51 -0.29 -0.86
N VAL A 165 -23.52 -1.02 -0.35
CA VAL A 165 -24.09 -0.78 0.98
C VAL A 165 -23.07 -1.04 2.09
N GLU A 166 -22.24 -2.06 1.96
CA GLU A 166 -21.17 -2.39 2.90
C GLU A 166 -20.06 -1.31 3.00
N LEU A 167 -19.98 -0.38 2.06
CA LEU A 167 -19.07 0.76 2.15
C LEU A 167 -19.51 1.77 3.23
N PHE A 168 -20.80 1.74 3.63
CA PHE A 168 -21.32 2.62 4.67
C PHE A 168 -21.14 1.97 6.05
N PRO A 169 -20.67 2.73 7.05
CA PRO A 169 -20.49 2.22 8.40
C PRO A 169 -21.85 2.09 9.11
N ALA A 170 -22.24 0.86 9.45
CA ALA A 170 -23.36 0.64 10.38
C ALA A 170 -22.98 1.05 11.82
N ASN A 171 -21.69 0.82 12.18
CA ASN A 171 -21.11 1.25 13.44
C ASN A 171 -19.67 1.77 13.20
N PRO A 172 -19.46 3.10 13.20
CA PRO A 172 -18.16 3.68 12.91
C PRO A 172 -17.07 3.31 13.94
N PHE A 173 -17.43 3.00 15.19
CA PHE A 173 -16.48 2.54 16.19
C PHE A 173 -15.99 1.12 15.91
N TYR A 174 -16.87 0.26 15.42
CA TYR A 174 -16.50 -1.08 14.97
C TYR A 174 -15.56 -0.99 13.75
N ASP A 175 -15.83 -0.09 12.81
CA ASP A 175 -14.96 0.10 11.65
C ASP A 175 -13.60 0.71 12.02
N LEU A 176 -13.54 1.55 13.05
CA LEU A 176 -12.26 2.04 13.60
C LEU A 176 -11.36 0.92 14.15
N THR A 177 -11.89 -0.26 14.47
CA THR A 177 -11.09 -1.44 14.84
C THR A 177 -10.37 -2.08 13.65
N GLY A 178 -10.80 -1.79 12.40
CA GLY A 178 -10.27 -2.43 11.20
C GLY A 178 -10.71 -3.89 11.02
N ALA A 179 -11.78 -4.33 11.69
CA ALA A 179 -12.20 -5.73 11.74
C ALA A 179 -12.80 -6.24 10.43
N ARG A 180 -13.41 -5.36 9.63
CA ARG A 180 -13.97 -5.72 8.31
C ARG A 180 -12.97 -5.40 7.19
N ALA A 181 -13.04 -6.13 6.08
CA ALA A 181 -12.26 -5.83 4.88
C ALA A 181 -12.55 -4.41 4.33
N THR A 182 -13.81 -3.93 4.48
CA THR A 182 -14.28 -2.61 4.06
C THR A 182 -14.11 -1.52 5.12
N SER A 183 -13.59 -1.83 6.33
CA SER A 183 -13.49 -0.88 7.44
C SER A 183 -12.76 0.41 7.06
N THR A 184 -11.72 0.33 6.24
CA THR A 184 -10.95 1.52 5.85
C THR A 184 -11.81 2.52 5.09
N ILE A 185 -12.59 2.07 4.10
CA ILE A 185 -13.48 2.96 3.36
C ILE A 185 -14.67 3.42 4.19
N ALA A 186 -15.19 2.56 5.07
CA ALA A 186 -16.26 2.93 6.00
C ALA A 186 -15.81 4.05 6.96
N VAL A 187 -14.58 4.01 7.49
CA VAL A 187 -13.97 5.09 8.28
C VAL A 187 -13.81 6.36 7.44
N VAL A 188 -13.37 6.24 6.18
CA VAL A 188 -13.31 7.38 5.24
C VAL A 188 -14.69 8.02 5.09
N MET A 189 -15.72 7.22 4.81
CA MET A 189 -17.11 7.72 4.64
C MET A 189 -17.60 8.42 5.89
N PHE A 190 -17.43 7.83 7.07
CA PHE A 190 -17.80 8.46 8.33
C PHE A 190 -17.08 9.79 8.55
N SER A 191 -15.76 9.81 8.29
CA SER A 191 -14.96 11.03 8.40
C SER A 191 -15.43 12.13 7.46
N VAL A 192 -15.85 11.77 6.24
CA VAL A 192 -16.41 12.69 5.24
C VAL A 192 -17.76 13.27 5.74
N PHE A 193 -18.66 12.43 6.30
CA PHE A 193 -19.91 12.91 6.89
C PHE A 193 -19.67 13.89 8.03
N LEU A 194 -18.75 13.57 8.94
CA LEU A 194 -18.36 14.49 10.02
C LEU A 194 -17.71 15.77 9.48
N GLY A 195 -16.90 15.67 8.42
CA GLY A 195 -16.35 16.81 7.72
C GLY A 195 -17.42 17.73 7.16
N PHE A 196 -18.46 17.19 6.50
CA PHE A 196 -19.60 17.99 6.03
C PHE A 196 -20.39 18.60 7.19
N ALA A 197 -20.61 17.86 8.28
CA ALA A 197 -21.24 18.41 9.48
C ALA A 197 -20.43 19.60 10.05
N TYR A 198 -19.09 19.46 10.17
CA TYR A 198 -18.21 20.56 10.54
C TYR A 198 -18.38 21.79 9.64
N LEU A 199 -18.48 21.59 8.31
CA LEU A 199 -18.69 22.68 7.37
C LEU A 199 -20.04 23.40 7.59
N GLN A 200 -21.09 22.67 7.97
CA GLN A 200 -22.37 23.28 8.32
C GLN A 200 -22.30 24.09 9.62
N VAL A 201 -21.67 23.53 10.67
CA VAL A 201 -21.41 24.22 11.93
C VAL A 201 -20.59 25.48 11.70
N SER A 202 -19.54 25.41 10.86
CA SER A 202 -18.66 26.57 10.60
C SER A 202 -19.38 27.76 9.93
N LYS A 203 -20.51 27.51 9.24
CA LYS A 203 -21.36 28.56 8.64
C LYS A 203 -22.33 29.20 9.63
N ARG A 204 -22.77 28.45 10.64
CA ARG A 204 -23.81 28.86 11.57
C ARG A 204 -23.26 29.36 12.91
N GLU A 205 -22.20 28.69 13.40
CA GLU A 205 -21.69 28.82 14.76
C GLU A 205 -20.14 28.90 14.73
N ARG A 206 -19.63 30.07 14.35
CA ARG A 206 -18.19 30.27 14.09
C ARG A 206 -17.31 29.98 15.32
N GLU A 207 -17.76 30.29 16.53
CA GLU A 207 -17.00 30.04 17.76
C GLU A 207 -16.84 28.55 18.05
N ILE A 208 -17.94 27.78 17.88
CA ILE A 208 -17.93 26.33 18.01
C ILE A 208 -17.01 25.71 16.96
N ALA A 209 -17.08 26.17 15.72
CA ALA A 209 -16.23 25.67 14.64
C ALA A 209 -14.73 25.91 14.94
N VAL A 210 -14.36 27.04 15.52
CA VAL A 210 -12.98 27.33 15.95
C VAL A 210 -12.55 26.34 17.04
N THR A 211 -13.41 26.08 18.00
CA THR A 211 -13.13 25.10 19.09
C THR A 211 -12.97 23.68 18.56
N ILE A 212 -13.88 23.24 17.69
CA ILE A 212 -13.80 21.91 17.03
C ILE A 212 -12.49 21.81 16.25
N LYS A 213 -12.13 22.85 15.46
CA LYS A 213 -10.87 22.86 14.69
C LYS A 213 -9.66 22.71 15.61
N LYS A 214 -9.58 23.46 16.72
CA LYS A 214 -8.49 23.33 17.69
C LYS A 214 -8.41 21.92 18.26
N GLY A 215 -9.56 21.29 18.55
CA GLY A 215 -9.62 19.90 19.01
C GLY A 215 -9.08 18.91 17.97
N ILE A 216 -9.48 19.06 16.71
CA ILE A 216 -8.99 18.23 15.59
C ILE A 216 -7.48 18.42 15.41
N ASP A 217 -6.97 19.65 15.41
CA ASP A 217 -5.54 19.97 15.31
C ASP A 217 -4.74 19.33 16.46
N ALA A 218 -5.27 19.37 17.69
CA ALA A 218 -4.64 18.74 18.85
C ALA A 218 -4.58 17.22 18.76
N ILE A 219 -5.69 16.56 18.37
CA ILE A 219 -5.76 15.10 18.17
C ILE A 219 -4.81 14.69 17.04
N TYR A 220 -4.80 15.42 15.93
CA TYR A 220 -3.87 15.15 14.82
C TYR A 220 -2.41 15.22 15.27
N ALA A 221 -2.04 16.24 16.03
CA ALA A 221 -0.69 16.39 16.57
C ALA A 221 -0.31 15.20 17.49
N LEU A 222 -1.27 14.73 18.32
CA LEU A 222 -1.08 13.57 19.19
C LEU A 222 -0.89 12.28 18.38
N VAL A 223 -1.76 12.02 17.39
CA VAL A 223 -1.65 10.86 16.50
C VAL A 223 -0.33 10.88 15.75
N MET A 224 0.09 12.04 15.20
CA MET A 224 1.38 12.20 14.54
C MET A 224 2.57 12.00 15.50
N GLY A 225 2.40 12.29 16.79
CA GLY A 225 3.37 11.97 17.83
C GLY A 225 3.58 10.45 17.94
N VAL A 226 2.49 9.68 18.04
CA VAL A 226 2.53 8.21 18.08
C VAL A 226 3.15 7.64 16.79
N VAL A 227 2.76 8.18 15.63
CA VAL A 227 3.32 7.81 14.32
C VAL A 227 4.85 7.93 14.34
N ARG A 228 5.39 9.08 14.77
CA ARG A 228 6.84 9.29 14.84
C ARG A 228 7.56 8.30 15.75
N ILE A 229 6.95 7.91 16.87
CA ILE A 229 7.49 6.88 17.77
C ILE A 229 7.59 5.54 17.04
N VAL A 230 6.52 5.11 16.36
CA VAL A 230 6.46 3.84 15.65
C VAL A 230 7.43 3.82 14.46
N LEU A 231 7.49 4.91 13.67
CA LEU A 231 8.40 5.02 12.53
C LEU A 231 9.89 4.91 12.94
N ARG A 232 10.27 5.32 14.14
CA ARG A 232 11.66 5.15 14.63
C ARG A 232 12.06 3.68 14.80
N LEU A 233 11.09 2.76 14.90
CA LEU A 233 11.33 1.32 15.00
C LEU A 233 11.53 0.63 13.64
N THR A 234 11.29 1.35 12.52
CA THR A 234 11.32 0.79 11.16
C THR A 234 12.57 -0.03 10.84
N PRO A 235 13.81 0.44 11.09
CA PRO A 235 14.99 -0.35 10.71
C PRO A 235 15.02 -1.71 11.40
N TYR A 236 14.56 -1.80 12.64
CA TYR A 236 14.51 -3.06 13.42
C TYR A 236 13.41 -3.99 12.92
N GLY A 237 12.22 -3.42 12.65
CA GLY A 237 11.11 -4.17 12.05
C GLY A 237 11.47 -4.74 10.69
N ILE A 238 12.07 -3.94 9.79
CA ILE A 238 12.49 -4.35 8.45
C ILE A 238 13.57 -5.45 8.52
N LEU A 239 14.56 -5.31 9.40
CA LEU A 239 15.57 -6.34 9.62
C LEU A 239 14.93 -7.70 9.93
N ALA A 240 14.02 -7.74 10.91
CA ALA A 240 13.36 -8.97 11.35
C ALA A 240 12.41 -9.54 10.28
N ILE A 241 11.63 -8.68 9.61
CA ILE A 241 10.70 -9.08 8.54
C ILE A 241 11.48 -9.69 7.38
N MET A 242 12.55 -9.05 6.92
CA MET A 242 13.33 -9.55 5.78
C MET A 242 14.10 -10.82 6.13
N ALA A 243 14.71 -10.90 7.31
CA ALA A 243 15.38 -12.12 7.76
C ALA A 243 14.39 -13.31 7.79
N ARG A 244 13.19 -13.12 8.35
CA ARG A 244 12.15 -14.15 8.32
C ARG A 244 11.72 -14.50 6.91
N THR A 245 11.32 -13.49 6.11
CA THR A 245 10.80 -13.71 4.75
C THR A 245 11.79 -14.54 3.94
N VAL A 246 13.07 -14.16 3.93
CA VAL A 246 14.10 -14.88 3.17
C VAL A 246 14.36 -16.26 3.77
N ALA A 247 14.45 -16.40 5.11
CA ALA A 247 14.69 -17.68 5.75
C ALA A 247 13.58 -18.73 5.50
N THR A 248 12.35 -18.29 5.27
CA THR A 248 11.21 -19.17 5.03
C THR A 248 10.79 -19.27 3.55
N SER A 249 11.45 -18.52 2.64
CA SER A 249 11.12 -18.57 1.21
C SER A 249 11.75 -19.80 0.55
N ASP A 250 11.01 -20.44 -0.36
CA ASP A 250 11.55 -21.49 -1.22
C ASP A 250 12.22 -20.86 -2.46
N PHE A 251 13.52 -20.93 -2.56
CA PHE A 251 14.25 -20.42 -3.72
C PHE A 251 13.98 -21.22 -5.00
N GLY A 252 13.63 -22.51 -4.91
CA GLY A 252 13.23 -23.31 -6.05
C GLY A 252 11.90 -22.81 -6.64
N ALA A 253 10.91 -22.57 -5.77
CA ALA A 253 9.63 -21.98 -6.16
C ALA A 253 9.82 -20.54 -6.69
N ILE A 254 10.66 -19.71 -6.06
CA ILE A 254 10.97 -18.36 -6.56
C ILE A 254 11.60 -18.42 -7.95
N TYR A 255 12.50 -19.38 -8.22
CA TYR A 255 13.12 -19.54 -9.53
C TYR A 255 12.10 -19.97 -10.59
N SER A 256 11.22 -20.92 -10.27
CA SER A 256 10.15 -21.35 -11.19
C SER A 256 9.15 -20.25 -11.52
N LEU A 257 8.89 -19.34 -10.56
CA LEU A 257 8.01 -18.19 -10.73
C LEU A 257 8.75 -16.91 -11.18
N GLY A 258 10.04 -17.02 -11.47
CA GLY A 258 10.89 -15.87 -11.81
C GLY A 258 10.37 -15.06 -13.00
N LYS A 259 9.80 -15.71 -13.99
CA LYS A 259 9.16 -15.08 -15.16
C LYS A 259 8.01 -14.17 -14.74
N PHE A 260 7.17 -14.62 -13.80
CA PHE A 260 6.08 -13.82 -13.24
C PHE A 260 6.59 -12.64 -12.40
N VAL A 261 7.64 -12.85 -11.60
CA VAL A 261 8.27 -11.77 -10.81
C VAL A 261 8.80 -10.68 -11.74
N ILE A 262 9.56 -11.05 -12.78
CA ILE A 262 10.10 -10.10 -13.75
C ILE A 262 8.97 -9.34 -14.46
N ALA A 263 7.96 -10.04 -14.96
CA ALA A 263 6.81 -9.43 -15.63
C ALA A 263 6.06 -8.46 -14.70
N SER A 264 5.88 -8.83 -13.43
CA SER A 264 5.27 -7.96 -12.41
C SER A 264 6.08 -6.69 -12.22
N TYR A 265 7.40 -6.76 -12.05
CA TYR A 265 8.24 -5.57 -11.89
C TYR A 265 8.28 -4.72 -13.16
N VAL A 266 8.26 -5.31 -14.36
CA VAL A 266 8.11 -4.57 -15.62
C VAL A 266 6.80 -3.79 -15.61
N ALA A 267 5.67 -4.44 -15.25
CA ALA A 267 4.38 -3.76 -15.14
C ALA A 267 4.41 -2.59 -14.14
N LEU A 268 4.97 -2.82 -12.95
CA LEU A 268 5.07 -1.78 -11.91
C LEU A 268 5.93 -0.60 -12.36
N ILE A 269 7.04 -0.84 -13.05
CA ILE A 269 7.93 0.20 -13.59
C ILE A 269 7.20 0.99 -14.70
N VAL A 270 6.50 0.31 -15.60
CA VAL A 270 5.74 0.97 -16.66
C VAL A 270 4.66 1.89 -16.06
N VAL A 271 3.91 1.43 -15.07
CA VAL A 271 2.91 2.27 -14.39
C VAL A 271 3.58 3.43 -13.64
N PHE A 272 4.73 3.22 -13.01
CA PHE A 272 5.49 4.32 -12.41
C PHE A 272 5.92 5.36 -13.44
N ILE A 273 6.38 4.93 -14.61
CA ILE A 273 6.69 5.85 -15.73
C ILE A 273 5.43 6.62 -16.16
N ILE A 274 4.27 5.97 -16.18
CA ILE A 274 2.99 6.65 -16.49
C ILE A 274 2.69 7.72 -15.44
N HIS A 275 2.95 7.49 -14.15
CA HIS A 275 2.85 8.56 -13.13
C HIS A 275 3.75 9.74 -13.47
N LEU A 276 4.99 9.48 -13.89
CA LEU A 276 5.93 10.54 -14.29
C LEU A 276 5.47 11.30 -15.55
N ILE A 277 4.88 10.60 -16.52
CA ILE A 277 4.28 11.20 -17.71
C ILE A 277 3.10 12.09 -17.33
N ILE A 278 2.21 11.64 -16.43
CA ILE A 278 1.09 12.44 -15.94
C ILE A 278 1.60 13.75 -15.30
N LEU A 279 2.63 13.69 -14.48
CA LEU A 279 3.24 14.88 -13.89
C LEU A 279 3.83 15.80 -14.96
N ALA A 280 4.54 15.25 -15.94
CA ALA A 280 5.08 16.01 -17.06
C ALA A 280 4.00 16.72 -17.89
N LEU A 281 2.89 16.04 -18.17
CA LEU A 281 1.73 16.60 -18.89
C LEU A 281 1.06 17.76 -18.13
N THR A 282 1.19 17.80 -16.80
CA THR A 282 0.73 18.94 -15.99
C THR A 282 1.76 20.07 -15.87
N GLY A 283 2.87 19.97 -16.60
CA GLY A 283 3.94 20.98 -16.63
C GLY A 283 4.87 20.92 -15.41
N LEU A 284 4.95 19.76 -14.74
CA LEU A 284 5.84 19.54 -13.60
C LEU A 284 7.05 18.69 -14.02
N ASN A 285 8.22 18.98 -13.46
CA ASN A 285 9.42 18.19 -13.73
C ASN A 285 9.39 16.84 -12.98
N PRO A 286 9.27 15.68 -13.67
CA PRO A 286 9.18 14.39 -13.03
C PRO A 286 10.46 13.99 -12.28
N ILE A 287 11.63 14.47 -12.69
CA ILE A 287 12.91 14.18 -12.01
C ILE A 287 12.90 14.79 -10.60
N VAL A 288 12.34 15.99 -10.45
CA VAL A 288 12.17 16.63 -9.14
C VAL A 288 11.28 15.80 -8.25
N TYR A 289 10.16 15.28 -8.78
CA TYR A 289 9.27 14.38 -8.05
C TYR A 289 10.02 13.14 -7.56
N VAL A 290 10.72 12.43 -8.45
CA VAL A 290 11.47 11.22 -8.07
C VAL A 290 12.46 11.50 -6.95
N LYS A 291 13.28 12.55 -7.08
CA LYS A 291 14.27 12.92 -6.05
C LYS A 291 13.64 13.18 -4.68
N LYS A 292 12.47 13.82 -4.65
CA LYS A 292 11.79 14.21 -3.41
C LYS A 292 10.96 13.08 -2.81
N ALA A 293 10.39 12.20 -3.65
CA ALA A 293 9.58 11.06 -3.23
C ALA A 293 10.41 9.85 -2.81
N THR A 294 11.68 9.74 -3.22
CA THR A 294 12.53 8.54 -3.06
C THR A 294 12.53 8.00 -1.62
N GLU A 295 12.67 8.85 -0.59
CA GLU A 295 12.72 8.40 0.80
C GLU A 295 11.40 7.71 1.22
N THR A 296 10.27 8.26 0.83
CA THR A 296 8.94 7.70 1.08
C THR A 296 8.70 6.43 0.28
N LEU A 297 9.16 6.38 -0.98
CA LEU A 297 9.03 5.19 -1.82
C LEU A 297 9.91 4.04 -1.32
N ILE A 298 11.13 4.31 -0.86
CA ILE A 298 12.00 3.31 -0.20
C ILE A 298 11.33 2.77 1.06
N PHE A 299 10.73 3.65 1.88
CA PHE A 299 10.00 3.21 3.06
C PHE A 299 8.80 2.32 2.68
N ALA A 300 7.99 2.73 1.72
CA ALA A 300 6.86 1.95 1.22
C ALA A 300 7.29 0.57 0.71
N PHE A 301 8.35 0.52 -0.10
CA PHE A 301 8.94 -0.70 -0.63
C PHE A 301 9.39 -1.65 0.48
N THR A 302 10.09 -1.16 1.48
CA THR A 302 10.68 -1.99 2.53
C THR A 302 9.67 -2.39 3.61
N SER A 303 8.71 -1.52 3.94
CA SER A 303 7.69 -1.78 4.97
C SER A 303 6.51 -2.61 4.48
N ARG A 304 6.28 -2.64 3.15
CA ARG A 304 5.16 -3.36 2.51
C ARG A 304 3.79 -2.97 3.07
N THR A 305 3.64 -1.73 3.51
CA THR A 305 2.38 -1.21 4.04
C THR A 305 2.12 0.22 3.61
N SER A 306 1.10 0.42 2.78
CA SER A 306 0.70 1.76 2.36
C SER A 306 0.14 2.57 3.53
N ALA A 307 -0.61 1.92 4.44
CA ALA A 307 -1.14 2.55 5.65
C ALA A 307 -0.03 3.04 6.59
N GLY A 308 1.01 2.22 6.82
CA GLY A 308 2.18 2.62 7.59
C GLY A 308 3.00 3.72 6.93
N THR A 309 2.90 3.87 5.61
CA THR A 309 3.60 4.92 4.84
C THR A 309 2.80 6.23 4.79
N LEU A 310 1.52 6.24 5.15
CA LEU A 310 0.64 7.42 5.04
C LEU A 310 1.24 8.69 5.66
N PRO A 311 1.83 8.67 6.86
CA PRO A 311 2.42 9.88 7.45
C PRO A 311 3.53 10.47 6.58
N LEU A 312 4.44 9.62 6.10
CA LEU A 312 5.54 10.05 5.22
C LEU A 312 5.03 10.53 3.86
N ASN A 313 3.99 9.89 3.34
CA ASN A 313 3.32 10.30 2.11
C ASN A 313 2.76 11.73 2.24
N ILE A 314 1.97 12.01 3.29
CA ILE A 314 1.41 13.33 3.55
C ILE A 314 2.52 14.35 3.75
N GLN A 315 3.52 14.03 4.56
CA GLN A 315 4.65 14.92 4.84
C GLN A 315 5.47 15.22 3.57
N THR A 316 5.74 14.22 2.73
CA THR A 316 6.41 14.43 1.45
C THR A 316 5.61 15.34 0.53
N GLN A 317 4.30 15.13 0.42
CA GLN A 317 3.43 15.97 -0.39
C GLN A 317 3.44 17.43 0.11
N THR A 318 3.34 17.64 1.41
CA THR A 318 3.24 19.00 1.98
C THR A 318 4.58 19.71 2.02
N GLU A 319 5.60 19.11 2.61
CA GLU A 319 6.87 19.78 2.90
C GLU A 319 7.84 19.79 1.71
N ARG A 320 7.77 18.78 0.83
CA ARG A 320 8.71 18.63 -0.27
C ARG A 320 8.10 18.92 -1.65
N LEU A 321 6.85 18.54 -1.87
CA LEU A 321 6.19 18.67 -3.17
C LEU A 321 5.27 19.89 -3.25
N GLY A 322 5.08 20.66 -2.16
CA GLY A 322 4.31 21.90 -2.16
C GLY A 322 2.80 21.70 -2.30
N VAL A 323 2.29 20.52 -1.96
CA VAL A 323 0.86 20.23 -1.97
C VAL A 323 0.21 20.78 -0.70
N PRO A 324 -0.90 21.52 -0.78
CA PRO A 324 -1.64 21.96 0.40
C PRO A 324 -2.05 20.77 1.28
N GLU A 325 -1.97 20.96 2.59
CA GLU A 325 -2.19 19.91 3.58
C GLU A 325 -3.57 19.23 3.44
N GLY A 326 -4.63 19.98 3.12
CA GLY A 326 -5.96 19.43 2.87
C GLY A 326 -5.99 18.45 1.69
N ILE A 327 -5.30 18.78 0.58
CA ILE A 327 -5.21 17.94 -0.62
C ILE A 327 -4.32 16.71 -0.32
N ALA A 328 -3.19 16.89 0.35
CA ALA A 328 -2.27 15.82 0.72
C ALA A 328 -2.92 14.80 1.66
N ASN A 329 -3.63 15.27 2.70
CA ASN A 329 -4.38 14.39 3.60
C ASN A 329 -5.49 13.62 2.85
N MET A 330 -6.22 14.28 1.96
CA MET A 330 -7.29 13.66 1.19
C MET A 330 -6.76 12.63 0.19
N SER A 331 -5.75 12.98 -0.62
CA SER A 331 -5.18 12.06 -1.61
C SER A 331 -4.47 10.88 -0.95
N GLY A 332 -3.72 11.13 0.12
CA GLY A 332 -3.07 10.09 0.90
C GLY A 332 -4.07 9.11 1.53
N SER A 333 -5.09 9.62 2.23
CA SER A 333 -6.07 8.78 2.92
C SER A 333 -7.00 8.03 1.96
N LEU A 334 -7.50 8.67 0.90
CA LEU A 334 -8.31 8.00 -0.12
C LEU A 334 -7.49 6.95 -0.87
N GLY A 335 -6.22 7.23 -1.20
CA GLY A 335 -5.32 6.30 -1.87
C GLY A 335 -4.97 5.04 -1.07
N LEU A 336 -5.34 4.98 0.22
CA LEU A 336 -5.26 3.74 1.01
C LEU A 336 -6.38 2.75 0.69
N SER A 337 -7.52 3.22 0.21
CA SER A 337 -8.73 2.41 0.03
C SER A 337 -9.26 2.42 -1.39
N ILE A 338 -8.78 3.35 -2.22
CA ILE A 338 -9.24 3.56 -3.59
C ILE A 338 -8.01 3.71 -4.48
N GLY A 339 -8.01 3.01 -5.58
CA GLY A 339 -7.02 3.26 -6.62
C GLY A 339 -5.60 2.80 -6.28
N GLN A 340 -5.44 1.67 -5.62
CA GLN A 340 -4.13 1.06 -5.38
C GLN A 340 -3.60 0.41 -6.66
N ASN A 341 -2.81 1.16 -7.42
CA ASN A 341 -2.34 0.79 -8.77
C ASN A 341 -1.66 -0.58 -8.84
N GLY A 342 -0.81 -0.91 -7.86
CA GLY A 342 -0.11 -2.20 -7.80
C GLY A 342 -0.99 -3.33 -7.29
N CYS A 343 -1.68 -3.13 -6.16
CA CYS A 343 -2.44 -4.18 -5.48
C CYS A 343 -3.82 -4.42 -6.10
N ALA A 344 -4.51 -3.36 -6.51
CA ALA A 344 -5.86 -3.45 -7.07
C ALA A 344 -5.89 -3.27 -8.60
N GLY A 345 -4.84 -2.74 -9.20
CA GLY A 345 -4.72 -2.53 -10.65
C GLY A 345 -3.95 -3.66 -11.35
N VAL A 346 -2.61 -3.63 -11.25
CA VAL A 346 -1.72 -4.56 -11.97
C VAL A 346 -1.99 -6.01 -11.58
N TYR A 347 -1.95 -6.33 -10.29
CA TYR A 347 -1.95 -7.71 -9.82
C TYR A 347 -3.21 -8.50 -10.19
N PRO A 348 -4.44 -8.04 -9.89
CA PRO A 348 -5.64 -8.81 -10.26
C PRO A 348 -5.85 -8.89 -11.78
N ALA A 349 -5.42 -7.89 -12.55
CA ALA A 349 -5.48 -7.93 -14.00
C ALA A 349 -4.52 -8.97 -14.59
N MET A 350 -3.30 -9.06 -14.07
CA MET A 350 -2.34 -10.11 -14.45
C MET A 350 -2.90 -11.50 -14.16
N LEU A 351 -3.48 -11.70 -12.96
CA LEU A 351 -4.10 -12.97 -12.58
C LEU A 351 -5.27 -13.35 -13.50
N ALA A 352 -6.17 -12.41 -13.77
CA ALA A 352 -7.32 -12.68 -14.63
C ALA A 352 -6.90 -13.18 -16.02
N VAL A 353 -5.91 -12.51 -16.64
CA VAL A 353 -5.39 -12.90 -17.96
C VAL A 353 -4.65 -14.24 -17.92
N MET A 354 -3.88 -14.48 -16.87
CA MET A 354 -3.10 -15.71 -16.70
C MET A 354 -3.99 -16.94 -16.44
N ILE A 355 -5.13 -16.75 -15.76
CA ILE A 355 -6.04 -17.83 -15.35
C ILE A 355 -7.10 -18.12 -16.43
N ALA A 356 -7.54 -17.12 -17.20
CA ALA A 356 -8.62 -17.26 -18.19
C ALA A 356 -8.45 -18.45 -19.15
N PRO A 357 -7.25 -18.76 -19.67
CA PRO A 357 -7.05 -19.90 -20.56
C PRO A 357 -7.37 -21.25 -19.92
N THR A 358 -7.18 -21.40 -18.61
CA THR A 358 -7.44 -22.66 -17.88
C THR A 358 -8.91 -23.09 -17.89
N VAL A 359 -9.82 -22.15 -18.15
CA VAL A 359 -11.28 -22.39 -18.29
C VAL A 359 -11.77 -22.16 -19.74
N GLY A 360 -10.85 -22.16 -20.71
CA GLY A 360 -11.17 -22.04 -22.13
C GLY A 360 -11.56 -20.64 -22.59
N ILE A 361 -11.31 -19.62 -21.78
CA ILE A 361 -11.56 -18.21 -22.15
C ILE A 361 -10.31 -17.64 -22.82
N ASN A 362 -10.49 -17.11 -24.03
CA ASN A 362 -9.42 -16.36 -24.69
C ASN A 362 -9.28 -14.96 -24.03
N PRO A 363 -8.15 -14.70 -23.33
CA PRO A 363 -7.96 -13.45 -22.59
C PRO A 363 -7.79 -12.21 -23.48
N LEU A 364 -7.60 -12.39 -24.79
CA LEU A 364 -7.40 -11.28 -25.75
C LEU A 364 -8.70 -10.84 -26.42
N THR A 365 -9.85 -11.42 -26.09
CA THR A 365 -11.13 -10.96 -26.65
C THR A 365 -11.46 -9.56 -26.13
N PRO A 366 -11.90 -8.63 -26.98
CA PRO A 366 -12.22 -7.26 -26.56
C PRO A 366 -13.23 -7.18 -25.40
N SER A 367 -14.22 -8.08 -25.40
CA SER A 367 -15.20 -8.16 -24.31
C SER A 367 -14.58 -8.51 -22.96
N PHE A 368 -13.67 -9.48 -22.93
CA PHE A 368 -12.96 -9.87 -21.70
C PHE A 368 -12.03 -8.75 -21.21
N LEU A 369 -11.26 -8.15 -22.14
CA LEU A 369 -10.36 -7.04 -21.80
C LEU A 369 -11.10 -5.85 -21.17
N ILE A 370 -12.23 -5.45 -21.78
CA ILE A 370 -13.07 -4.37 -21.24
C ILE A 370 -13.64 -4.77 -19.87
N ALA A 371 -14.12 -6.02 -19.72
CA ALA A 371 -14.63 -6.51 -18.45
C ALA A 371 -13.56 -6.48 -17.35
N VAL A 372 -12.34 -6.96 -17.62
CA VAL A 372 -11.23 -6.93 -16.66
C VAL A 372 -10.93 -5.49 -16.23
N ILE A 373 -10.75 -4.56 -17.17
CA ILE A 373 -10.43 -3.17 -16.85
C ILE A 373 -11.54 -2.52 -16.01
N PHE A 374 -12.79 -2.74 -16.38
CA PHE A 374 -13.94 -2.18 -15.69
C PHE A 374 -14.11 -2.74 -14.27
N ILE A 375 -14.03 -4.08 -14.14
CA ILE A 375 -14.15 -4.76 -12.85
C ILE A 375 -13.00 -4.36 -11.93
N VAL A 376 -11.75 -4.32 -12.43
CA VAL A 376 -10.59 -3.85 -11.67
C VAL A 376 -10.78 -2.42 -11.18
N ALA A 377 -11.24 -1.51 -12.02
CA ALA A 377 -11.47 -0.12 -11.64
C ALA A 377 -12.52 -0.01 -10.51
N ILE A 378 -13.63 -0.75 -10.61
CA ILE A 378 -14.69 -0.76 -9.59
C ILE A 378 -14.23 -1.49 -8.33
N SER A 379 -13.62 -2.69 -8.45
CA SER A 379 -13.15 -3.47 -7.30
C SER A 379 -12.02 -2.77 -6.54
N SER A 380 -11.40 -1.74 -7.13
CA SER A 380 -10.38 -0.94 -6.43
C SER A 380 -10.94 -0.11 -5.28
N PHE A 381 -12.27 0.07 -5.21
CA PHE A 381 -12.91 0.67 -4.05
C PHE A 381 -12.91 -0.32 -2.88
N GLY A 382 -12.40 0.09 -1.72
CA GLY A 382 -12.44 -0.73 -0.51
C GLY A 382 -11.33 -1.77 -0.38
N VAL A 383 -10.30 -1.73 -1.23
CA VAL A 383 -9.13 -2.60 -1.07
C VAL A 383 -8.33 -2.17 0.14
N ALA A 384 -8.20 -3.07 1.12
CA ALA A 384 -7.48 -2.77 2.35
C ALA A 384 -5.99 -2.48 2.10
N SER A 385 -5.48 -1.39 2.69
CA SER A 385 -4.07 -0.97 2.61
C SER A 385 -3.13 -1.66 3.60
N VAL A 386 -3.63 -2.68 4.28
CA VAL A 386 -2.89 -3.56 5.21
C VAL A 386 -2.81 -4.96 4.62
N GLY A 387 -1.81 -5.75 5.02
CA GLY A 387 -1.49 -7.04 4.41
C GLY A 387 -2.69 -7.88 3.96
N GLY A 388 -2.67 -8.34 2.72
CA GLY A 388 -3.75 -9.10 2.08
C GLY A 388 -4.69 -8.28 1.18
N GLY A 389 -4.47 -6.98 1.00
CA GLY A 389 -5.30 -6.13 0.11
C GLY A 389 -5.27 -6.60 -1.35
N ALA A 390 -4.11 -6.99 -1.86
CA ALA A 390 -3.97 -7.53 -3.20
C ALA A 390 -4.73 -8.87 -3.37
N THR A 391 -4.65 -9.74 -2.36
CA THR A 391 -5.42 -10.99 -2.33
C THR A 391 -6.92 -10.72 -2.35
N PHE A 392 -7.39 -9.74 -1.57
CA PHE A 392 -8.79 -9.35 -1.56
C PHE A 392 -9.24 -8.82 -2.93
N ALA A 393 -8.45 -7.93 -3.55
CA ALA A 393 -8.71 -7.43 -4.89
C ALA A 393 -8.74 -8.57 -5.93
N ALA A 394 -7.81 -9.53 -5.83
CA ALA A 394 -7.78 -10.69 -6.72
C ALA A 394 -9.06 -11.54 -6.59
N ILE A 395 -9.50 -11.86 -5.36
CA ILE A 395 -10.74 -12.61 -5.13
C ILE A 395 -11.92 -11.89 -5.77
N LEU A 396 -12.07 -10.57 -5.55
CA LEU A 396 -13.16 -9.80 -6.13
C LEU A 396 -13.17 -9.84 -7.66
N VAL A 397 -12.01 -9.62 -8.28
CA VAL A 397 -11.90 -9.59 -9.75
C VAL A 397 -12.12 -10.98 -10.35
N LEU A 398 -11.49 -12.01 -9.79
CA LEU A 398 -11.64 -13.38 -10.29
C LEU A 398 -13.07 -13.90 -10.11
N SER A 399 -13.70 -13.65 -8.95
CA SER A 399 -15.11 -14.00 -8.71
C SER A 399 -16.06 -13.30 -9.69
N ALA A 400 -15.84 -12.01 -9.95
CA ALA A 400 -16.69 -11.24 -10.86
C ALA A 400 -16.52 -11.63 -12.34
N LEU A 401 -15.44 -12.36 -12.67
CA LEU A 401 -15.16 -12.90 -14.00
C LEU A 401 -15.44 -14.40 -14.10
N ASP A 402 -16.00 -15.03 -13.07
CA ASP A 402 -16.23 -16.47 -12.96
C ASP A 402 -14.95 -17.33 -13.19
N LEU A 403 -13.79 -16.79 -12.72
CA LEU A 403 -12.50 -17.47 -12.85
C LEU A 403 -12.13 -18.24 -11.57
N PRO A 404 -11.37 -19.38 -11.69
CA PRO A 404 -10.94 -20.18 -10.55
C PRO A 404 -10.06 -19.42 -9.57
N ILE A 405 -10.58 -19.11 -8.40
CA ILE A 405 -9.88 -18.33 -7.35
C ILE A 405 -8.71 -19.11 -6.75
N ALA A 406 -8.83 -20.45 -6.66
CA ALA A 406 -7.77 -21.31 -6.12
C ALA A 406 -6.42 -21.09 -6.84
N LEU A 407 -6.46 -20.84 -8.15
CA LEU A 407 -5.25 -20.61 -8.94
C LEU A 407 -4.50 -19.32 -8.57
N ALA A 408 -5.13 -18.37 -7.86
CA ALA A 408 -4.39 -17.23 -7.29
C ALA A 408 -3.41 -17.66 -6.17
N GLY A 409 -3.59 -18.83 -5.59
CA GLY A 409 -2.69 -19.41 -4.59
C GLY A 409 -1.29 -19.74 -5.11
N ILE A 410 -1.13 -19.99 -6.42
CA ILE A 410 0.15 -20.36 -7.04
C ILE A 410 1.27 -19.31 -6.86
N LEU A 411 0.91 -18.06 -6.55
CA LEU A 411 1.86 -16.96 -6.42
C LEU A 411 2.29 -16.70 -4.98
N ILE A 412 1.84 -17.51 -4.02
CA ILE A 412 2.10 -17.26 -2.59
C ILE A 412 3.58 -17.16 -2.25
N SER A 413 4.41 -17.97 -2.89
CA SER A 413 5.85 -18.04 -2.64
C SER A 413 6.60 -16.77 -3.09
N VAL A 414 6.10 -16.07 -4.11
CA VAL A 414 6.71 -14.84 -4.65
C VAL A 414 5.98 -13.58 -4.22
N GLU A 415 4.81 -13.70 -3.59
CA GLU A 415 4.00 -12.55 -3.17
C GLU A 415 4.79 -11.56 -2.32
N PRO A 416 5.63 -11.96 -1.34
CA PRO A 416 6.41 -11.02 -0.53
C PRO A 416 7.35 -10.13 -1.34
N LEU A 417 7.93 -10.67 -2.41
CA LEU A 417 8.85 -9.92 -3.28
C LEU A 417 8.11 -8.89 -4.12
N ILE A 418 6.98 -9.27 -4.70
CA ILE A 418 6.19 -8.39 -5.58
C ILE A 418 5.46 -7.33 -4.77
N ASP A 419 5.00 -7.66 -3.57
CA ASP A 419 4.29 -6.76 -2.67
C ASP A 419 5.12 -5.52 -2.29
N MET A 420 6.44 -5.63 -2.22
CA MET A 420 7.35 -4.50 -2.03
C MET A 420 7.16 -3.44 -3.14
N GLY A 421 7.23 -3.87 -4.39
CA GLY A 421 7.06 -2.99 -5.55
C GLY A 421 5.63 -2.45 -5.67
N ARG A 422 4.61 -3.29 -5.44
CA ARG A 422 3.20 -2.88 -5.45
C ARG A 422 2.92 -1.78 -4.44
N THR A 423 3.44 -1.92 -3.22
CA THR A 423 3.25 -0.93 -2.16
C THR A 423 3.90 0.41 -2.51
N ALA A 424 5.13 0.39 -3.03
CA ALA A 424 5.78 1.61 -3.49
C ALA A 424 4.99 2.30 -4.60
N LEU A 425 4.45 1.52 -5.55
CA LEU A 425 3.62 2.05 -6.63
C LEU A 425 2.29 2.64 -6.14
N ASN A 426 1.60 1.98 -5.19
CA ASN A 426 0.37 2.49 -4.58
C ASN A 426 0.60 3.86 -3.93
N VAL A 427 1.69 3.99 -3.18
CA VAL A 427 2.07 5.25 -2.52
C VAL A 427 2.43 6.32 -3.56
N SER A 428 3.15 5.96 -4.63
CA SER A 428 3.41 6.87 -5.74
C SER A 428 2.11 7.34 -6.41
N GLY A 429 1.15 6.45 -6.64
CA GLY A 429 -0.15 6.78 -7.24
C GLY A 429 -0.92 7.82 -6.42
N SER A 430 -0.98 7.65 -5.10
CA SER A 430 -1.65 8.62 -4.21
C SER A 430 -0.92 9.96 -4.16
N MET A 431 0.42 9.99 -4.14
CA MET A 431 1.19 11.23 -4.23
C MET A 431 0.99 11.93 -5.59
N THR A 432 1.01 11.18 -6.68
CA THR A 432 0.77 11.71 -8.03
C THR A 432 -0.63 12.31 -8.13
N ALA A 433 -1.65 11.66 -7.56
CA ALA A 433 -3.01 12.19 -7.49
C ALA A 433 -3.08 13.52 -6.73
N GLY A 434 -2.41 13.63 -5.58
CA GLY A 434 -2.36 14.86 -4.80
C GLY A 434 -1.64 16.01 -5.51
N VAL A 435 -0.44 15.75 -6.02
CA VAL A 435 0.38 16.75 -6.74
C VAL A 435 -0.34 17.24 -8.00
N THR A 436 -0.86 16.32 -8.81
CA THR A 436 -1.60 16.66 -10.04
C THR A 436 -2.86 17.45 -9.73
N THR A 437 -3.63 17.05 -8.71
CA THR A 437 -4.82 17.77 -8.28
C THR A 437 -4.48 19.19 -7.81
N ALA A 438 -3.46 19.35 -6.97
CA ALA A 438 -3.02 20.65 -6.51
C ALA A 438 -2.58 21.55 -7.68
N ARG A 439 -1.90 20.98 -8.68
CA ARG A 439 -1.50 21.71 -9.90
C ARG A 439 -2.69 22.14 -10.73
N LEU A 440 -3.64 21.22 -11.00
CA LEU A 440 -4.83 21.51 -11.84
C LEU A 440 -5.83 22.46 -11.18
N THR A 441 -5.84 22.53 -9.85
CA THR A 441 -6.70 23.47 -9.10
C THR A 441 -6.03 24.81 -8.81
N GLY A 442 -4.74 24.96 -9.18
CA GLY A 442 -3.96 26.17 -8.93
C GLY A 442 -3.55 26.37 -7.48
N GLU A 443 -3.53 25.28 -6.69
CA GLU A 443 -3.22 25.31 -5.26
C GLU A 443 -1.76 24.85 -4.96
N LEU A 444 -1.03 24.34 -5.98
CA LEU A 444 0.34 23.85 -5.78
C LEU A 444 1.32 24.99 -5.56
N ASP A 445 2.11 24.89 -4.49
CA ASP A 445 3.27 25.77 -4.28
C ASP A 445 4.43 25.32 -5.19
N THR A 446 4.53 25.99 -6.34
CA THR A 446 5.56 25.68 -7.33
C THR A 446 6.96 26.11 -6.89
N GLN A 447 7.10 27.03 -5.93
CA GLN A 447 8.40 27.38 -5.37
C GLN A 447 8.92 26.23 -4.52
N ILE A 448 8.10 25.70 -3.61
CA ILE A 448 8.47 24.51 -2.84
C ILE A 448 8.74 23.35 -3.78
N TYR A 449 7.91 23.12 -4.83
CA TYR A 449 8.12 22.03 -5.77
C TYR A 449 9.48 22.11 -6.47
N ASN A 450 9.89 23.25 -6.96
CA ASN A 450 11.10 23.42 -7.77
C ASN A 450 12.38 23.64 -6.94
N THR A 451 12.27 24.09 -5.68
CA THR A 451 13.44 24.26 -4.81
C THR A 451 14.04 22.89 -4.48
N PRO A 452 15.38 22.70 -4.52
CA PRO A 452 16.00 21.47 -4.09
C PRO A 452 15.49 21.05 -2.70
N ALA A 453 15.24 19.75 -2.51
CA ALA A 453 14.82 19.25 -1.21
C ALA A 453 15.88 19.67 -0.17
N ALA A 454 15.46 20.38 0.88
CA ALA A 454 16.34 20.61 2.00
C ALA A 454 16.80 19.26 2.56
N ASP A 455 18.07 19.16 2.96
CA ASP A 455 18.67 17.91 3.46
C ASP A 455 18.07 17.44 4.83
N LYS A 456 16.92 17.99 5.23
CA LYS A 456 16.21 17.56 6.44
C LYS A 456 15.55 16.21 6.19
N PRO A 457 15.88 15.17 6.98
CA PRO A 457 15.19 13.89 6.90
C PRO A 457 13.72 14.07 7.29
N LEU A 458 12.81 13.33 6.63
CA LEU A 458 11.38 13.32 6.97
C LEU A 458 11.12 12.73 8.36
N VAL A 459 11.98 11.83 8.81
CA VAL A 459 11.97 11.28 10.18
C VAL A 459 13.22 11.80 10.88
N GLU A 460 13.03 12.73 11.82
CA GLU A 460 14.14 13.17 12.67
C GLU A 460 14.69 11.99 13.48
N SER A 461 16.02 11.87 13.48
CA SER A 461 16.79 10.82 14.14
C SER A 461 16.57 10.74 15.66
#